data_7134ed12ba2b00ebb2033bd77a652bb8
#
_entry.id   7134ed12ba2b00ebb2033bd77a652bb8
#
_cell.length_a   1.000
_cell.length_b   1.000
_cell.length_c   1.000
_cell.angle_alpha   90.00
_cell.angle_beta   90.00
_cell.angle_gamma   90.00
#
_symmetry.space_group_name_H-M   'P 1'
#
loop_
_entity.id
_entity.type
_entity.pdbx_description
1 polymer ?
#
loop_
_entity_poly.entity_id
_entity_poly.type
_entity_poly.pdbx_seq_one_letter_code
_entity_poly.pdbx_strand_id
1 'polypeptide(L)'
;VPTPNQLSRLSYLYPQERKMIRVQSRLPKPVPDTVLKTLSFGKGAFDANWTVNGCDAAYTPNGTITGVTHISDSNFTSAKPLSISMKGVTHVRIRAHVSTATTVEVFYVTESGSTFVQNQSFGVMLTPETDSAICTLRGQPHLDEPITALRIDPANTTNVSFEILGIDLMKDSKKPEFLLDGEPQPINFGCEERDGYTLFPFNPYHVLVYRLGLYYEYIASENKLSFFSKNASLVFTLGSRRVIVNGEQRLLPIPVECKDGLPMLPLELMSDVFGFKFKYKAPKLTITTK
;
A
#
# COMPACT_ATOMS: atom_id res chain seq x y z
N VAL A 1 -18.42 -22.18 7.63
CA VAL A 1 -18.06 -20.83 8.13
C VAL A 1 -18.56 -20.77 9.57
N PRO A 2 -17.72 -20.49 10.57
CA PRO A 2 -18.17 -20.35 11.94
C PRO A 2 -19.14 -19.18 12.05
N THR A 3 -20.19 -19.38 12.83
CA THR A 3 -21.18 -18.32 13.10
C THR A 3 -20.55 -17.20 13.91
N PRO A 4 -21.10 -15.95 13.88
CA PRO A 4 -20.62 -14.84 14.71
C PRO A 4 -20.47 -15.20 16.20
N ASN A 5 -21.33 -16.07 16.72
CA ASN A 5 -21.27 -16.58 18.09
C ASN A 5 -20.09 -17.53 18.34
N GLN A 6 -19.66 -18.31 17.34
CA GLN A 6 -18.48 -19.15 17.45
C GLN A 6 -17.19 -18.33 17.39
N LEU A 7 -17.18 -17.27 16.57
CA LEU A 7 -16.08 -16.30 16.54
C LEU A 7 -15.96 -15.51 17.86
N SER A 8 -17.09 -15.16 18.50
CA SER A 8 -17.07 -14.49 19.80
C SER A 8 -16.55 -15.39 20.93
N ARG A 9 -16.85 -16.69 20.88
CA ARG A 9 -16.32 -17.67 21.85
C ARG A 9 -14.83 -17.90 21.70
N LEU A 10 -14.31 -17.98 20.46
CA LEU A 10 -12.88 -18.08 20.19
C LEU A 10 -12.14 -16.84 20.70
N SER A 11 -12.70 -15.63 20.50
CA SER A 11 -12.11 -14.40 21.00
C SER A 11 -12.09 -14.29 22.53
N TYR A 12 -12.94 -15.05 23.23
CA TYR A 12 -12.97 -15.10 24.70
C TYR A 12 -11.89 -16.03 25.27
N LEU A 13 -11.55 -17.10 24.54
CA LEU A 13 -10.58 -18.10 24.96
C LEU A 13 -9.11 -17.66 24.69
N TYR A 14 -8.88 -16.74 23.75
CA TYR A 14 -7.55 -16.34 23.30
C TYR A 14 -7.38 -14.82 23.22
N PRO A 15 -7.12 -14.14 24.34
CA PRO A 15 -6.91 -12.68 24.39
C PRO A 15 -5.82 -12.17 23.45
N GLN A 16 -4.80 -12.99 23.14
CA GLN A 16 -3.72 -12.66 22.23
C GLN A 16 -4.21 -12.47 20.79
N GLU A 17 -5.24 -13.19 20.37
CA GLU A 17 -5.84 -13.09 19.04
C GLU A 17 -6.56 -11.77 18.83
N ARG A 18 -7.14 -11.20 19.91
CA ARG A 18 -7.70 -9.83 19.85
C ARG A 18 -6.64 -8.79 19.48
N LYS A 19 -5.39 -9.00 19.90
CA LYS A 19 -4.29 -8.11 19.55
C LYS A 19 -3.91 -8.25 18.07
N MET A 20 -3.86 -9.47 17.55
CA MET A 20 -3.63 -9.74 16.12
C MET A 20 -4.76 -9.20 15.24
N ILE A 21 -6.04 -9.41 15.61
CA ILE A 21 -7.19 -8.85 14.89
C ILE A 21 -7.16 -7.33 14.87
N ARG A 22 -6.83 -6.69 16.00
CA ARG A 22 -6.70 -5.23 16.07
C ARG A 22 -5.54 -4.71 15.21
N VAL A 23 -4.46 -5.47 15.10
CA VAL A 23 -3.35 -5.15 14.20
C VAL A 23 -3.82 -5.23 12.75
N GLN A 24 -4.54 -6.29 12.36
CA GLN A 24 -5.07 -6.45 11.00
C GLN A 24 -6.03 -5.33 10.59
N SER A 25 -6.91 -4.90 11.49
CA SER A 25 -7.82 -3.78 11.21
C SER A 25 -7.10 -2.43 11.03
N ARG A 26 -5.84 -2.35 11.48
CA ARG A 26 -4.96 -1.18 11.36
C ARG A 26 -3.91 -1.31 10.27
N LEU A 27 -3.85 -2.46 9.58
CA LEU A 27 -2.92 -2.60 8.47
C LEU A 27 -3.20 -1.53 7.42
N PRO A 28 -2.18 -0.82 6.96
CA PRO A 28 -2.34 0.15 5.91
C PRO A 28 -2.96 -0.53 4.69
N LYS A 29 -3.86 0.16 4.02
CA LYS A 29 -4.35 -0.30 2.72
C LYS A 29 -3.15 -0.47 1.79
N PRO A 30 -3.18 -1.44 0.85
CA PRO A 30 -2.11 -1.59 -0.13
C PRO A 30 -1.79 -0.23 -0.75
N VAL A 31 -0.54 0.19 -0.61
CA VAL A 31 -0.07 1.43 -1.22
C VAL A 31 0.19 1.15 -2.69
N PRO A 32 -0.33 1.95 -3.62
CA PRO A 32 -0.01 1.79 -5.03
C PRO A 32 1.49 1.93 -5.23
N ASP A 33 2.10 1.00 -5.92
CA ASP A 33 3.55 0.90 -6.11
C ASP A 33 4.00 1.16 -7.55
N THR A 34 3.07 1.09 -8.51
CA THR A 34 3.39 1.24 -9.92
C THR A 34 3.28 2.69 -10.36
N VAL A 35 4.40 3.34 -10.60
CA VAL A 35 4.46 4.67 -11.22
C VAL A 35 4.26 4.51 -12.72
N LEU A 36 3.18 5.09 -13.25
CA LEU A 36 2.88 5.12 -14.69
C LEU A 36 3.60 6.28 -15.38
N LYS A 37 3.68 7.42 -14.72
CA LYS A 37 4.31 8.63 -15.24
C LYS A 37 4.71 9.53 -14.09
N THR A 38 5.86 10.17 -14.21
CA THR A 38 6.29 11.27 -13.33
C THR A 38 6.16 12.59 -14.08
N LEU A 39 5.49 13.56 -13.46
CA LEU A 39 5.47 14.94 -13.90
C LEU A 39 6.60 15.65 -13.14
N SER A 40 7.64 16.03 -13.88
CA SER A 40 8.78 16.80 -13.36
C SER A 40 8.75 18.21 -13.94
N PHE A 41 9.41 19.15 -13.29
CA PHE A 41 9.39 20.56 -13.65
C PHE A 41 10.67 20.99 -14.37
N GLY A 42 11.49 20.05 -14.84
CA GLY A 42 12.73 20.32 -15.57
C GLY A 42 12.50 20.66 -17.03
N LYS A 43 13.54 21.25 -17.62
CA LYS A 43 13.59 21.62 -19.02
C LYS A 43 13.33 20.38 -19.91
N GLY A 44 12.25 20.42 -20.67
CA GLY A 44 11.86 19.38 -21.62
C GLY A 44 10.79 18.37 -21.14
N ALA A 45 10.51 18.26 -19.85
CA ALA A 45 9.47 17.35 -19.34
C ALA A 45 8.14 18.04 -19.01
N PHE A 46 8.22 19.30 -18.63
CA PHE A 46 7.07 20.14 -18.27
C PHE A 46 7.38 21.58 -18.70
N ASP A 47 7.46 21.79 -20.01
CA ASP A 47 7.77 23.11 -20.60
C ASP A 47 6.55 24.06 -20.53
N ALA A 48 5.77 23.97 -19.46
CA ALA A 48 4.77 24.96 -19.18
C ALA A 48 5.49 26.16 -18.54
N ASN A 49 5.41 27.31 -19.16
CA ASN A 49 5.64 28.56 -18.45
C ASN A 49 4.56 28.63 -17.37
N TRP A 50 4.98 28.74 -16.12
CA TRP A 50 4.06 28.85 -15.02
C TRP A 50 3.79 30.32 -14.71
N THR A 51 2.54 30.68 -14.47
CA THR A 51 2.17 31.95 -13.87
C THR A 51 2.19 31.80 -12.37
N VAL A 52 2.97 32.62 -11.69
CA VAL A 52 3.16 32.57 -10.24
C VAL A 52 2.32 33.64 -9.57
N ASN A 53 1.65 33.30 -8.49
CA ASN A 53 0.85 34.22 -7.68
C ASN A 53 1.16 34.02 -6.19
N GLY A 54 1.49 35.10 -5.49
CA GLY A 54 1.66 35.12 -4.04
C GLY A 54 2.81 34.28 -3.47
N CYS A 55 3.74 33.83 -4.29
CA CYS A 55 4.97 33.18 -3.85
C CYS A 55 6.13 33.51 -4.77
N ASP A 56 7.35 33.35 -4.26
CA ASP A 56 8.53 33.25 -5.12
C ASP A 56 8.60 31.80 -5.63
N ALA A 57 8.77 31.63 -6.92
CA ALA A 57 8.96 30.29 -7.49
C ALA A 57 10.06 30.32 -8.55
N ALA A 58 11.01 29.42 -8.44
CA ALA A 58 12.14 29.29 -9.36
C ALA A 58 12.38 27.82 -9.71
N TYR A 59 12.72 27.57 -10.98
CA TYR A 59 13.19 26.26 -11.41
C TYR A 59 14.63 26.04 -10.98
N THR A 60 14.90 24.83 -10.53
CA THR A 60 16.25 24.38 -10.27
C THR A 60 16.82 23.61 -11.47
N PRO A 61 18.16 23.52 -11.61
CA PRO A 61 18.78 22.67 -12.62
C PRO A 61 18.37 21.19 -12.54
N ASN A 62 17.94 20.75 -11.36
CA ASN A 62 17.52 19.37 -11.10
C ASN A 62 16.07 19.08 -11.51
N GLY A 63 15.34 20.05 -12.04
CA GLY A 63 13.98 19.86 -12.51
C GLY A 63 12.93 19.93 -11.38
N THR A 64 13.21 20.66 -10.30
CA THR A 64 12.30 20.94 -9.21
C THR A 64 11.85 22.42 -9.23
N ILE A 65 10.80 22.77 -8.50
CA ILE A 65 10.39 24.15 -8.25
C ILE A 65 10.61 24.44 -6.77
N THR A 66 11.37 25.49 -6.48
CA THR A 66 11.58 25.99 -5.10
C THR A 66 10.97 27.34 -4.92
N GLY A 67 10.57 27.69 -3.70
CA GLY A 67 10.06 29.01 -3.39
C GLY A 67 9.66 29.20 -1.95
N VAL A 68 9.06 30.38 -1.69
CA VAL A 68 8.48 30.77 -0.40
C VAL A 68 7.08 31.34 -0.63
N THR A 69 6.11 30.94 0.16
CA THR A 69 4.73 31.46 0.10
C THR A 69 4.63 32.78 0.84
N HIS A 70 3.93 33.77 0.24
CA HIS A 70 3.72 35.09 0.83
C HIS A 70 2.26 35.36 1.23
N ILE A 71 1.33 34.61 0.60
CA ILE A 71 -0.09 34.64 0.94
C ILE A 71 -0.60 33.23 1.15
N SER A 72 -1.76 33.05 1.79
CA SER A 72 -2.34 31.72 2.04
C SER A 72 -2.85 31.01 0.77
N ASP A 73 -3.13 31.76 -0.29
CA ASP A 73 -3.53 31.25 -1.62
C ASP A 73 -2.37 31.36 -2.63
N SER A 74 -1.15 31.14 -2.17
CA SER A 74 0.03 31.10 -3.03
C SER A 74 -0.07 29.93 -4.01
N ASN A 75 0.13 30.21 -5.29
CA ASN A 75 0.01 29.17 -6.30
C ASN A 75 0.87 29.43 -7.54
N PHE A 76 1.03 28.41 -8.35
CA PHE A 76 1.55 28.51 -9.70
C PHE A 76 0.71 27.67 -10.67
N THR A 77 0.37 28.26 -11.81
CA THR A 77 -0.57 27.75 -12.78
C THR A 77 0.11 27.54 -14.13
N SER A 78 -0.17 26.43 -14.81
CA SER A 78 0.35 26.20 -16.15
C SER A 78 -0.17 27.27 -17.13
N ALA A 79 0.74 28.01 -17.77
CA ALA A 79 0.41 29.07 -18.71
C ALA A 79 0.14 28.55 -20.14
N LYS A 80 0.52 27.30 -20.43
CA LYS A 80 0.27 26.63 -21.70
C LYS A 80 -0.61 25.42 -21.51
N PRO A 81 -1.45 25.07 -22.51
CA PRO A 81 -2.25 23.86 -22.47
C PRO A 81 -1.36 22.62 -22.27
N LEU A 82 -1.80 21.76 -21.38
CA LEU A 82 -1.19 20.46 -21.10
C LEU A 82 -1.97 19.36 -21.83
N SER A 83 -1.40 18.17 -21.92
CA SER A 83 -2.10 16.96 -22.32
C SER A 83 -1.60 15.81 -21.46
N ILE A 84 -2.25 15.63 -20.30
CA ILE A 84 -1.88 14.60 -19.34
C ILE A 84 -2.98 13.57 -19.28
N SER A 85 -2.72 12.39 -19.84
CA SER A 85 -3.64 11.25 -19.75
C SER A 85 -3.66 10.70 -18.34
N MET A 86 -4.85 10.56 -17.78
CA MET A 86 -5.11 9.94 -16.48
C MET A 86 -5.57 8.49 -16.59
N LYS A 87 -5.52 7.92 -17.80
CA LYS A 87 -5.97 6.54 -18.06
C LYS A 87 -5.23 5.52 -17.19
N GLY A 88 -5.98 4.84 -16.33
CA GLY A 88 -5.45 3.82 -15.43
C GLY A 88 -4.75 4.37 -14.18
N VAL A 89 -4.71 5.68 -13.98
CA VAL A 89 -4.21 6.31 -12.75
C VAL A 89 -5.27 6.15 -11.66
N THR A 90 -4.87 5.65 -10.50
CA THR A 90 -5.74 5.46 -9.33
C THR A 90 -5.31 6.31 -8.14
N HIS A 91 -4.03 6.68 -8.12
CA HIS A 91 -3.43 7.47 -7.04
C HIS A 91 -2.42 8.46 -7.60
N VAL A 92 -2.15 9.49 -6.82
CA VAL A 92 -1.09 10.46 -7.08
C VAL A 92 -0.19 10.52 -5.85
N ARG A 93 1.13 10.49 -6.07
CA ARG A 93 2.12 10.80 -5.05
C ARG A 93 2.71 12.18 -5.35
N ILE A 94 2.57 13.10 -4.41
CA ILE A 94 3.25 14.39 -4.47
C ILE A 94 4.54 14.26 -3.66
N ARG A 95 5.66 14.58 -4.30
CA ARG A 95 6.98 14.61 -3.67
C ARG A 95 7.39 16.06 -3.51
N ALA A 96 7.57 16.48 -2.26
CA ALA A 96 8.00 17.83 -1.95
C ALA A 96 8.63 17.91 -0.56
N HIS A 97 9.53 18.87 -0.38
CA HIS A 97 10.00 19.31 0.93
C HIS A 97 9.29 20.59 1.33
N VAL A 98 8.92 20.69 2.59
CA VAL A 98 8.25 21.88 3.16
C VAL A 98 8.88 22.22 4.50
N SER A 99 9.04 23.54 4.78
CA SER A 99 9.64 23.98 6.05
C SER A 99 8.70 23.90 7.25
N THR A 100 7.40 23.73 7.02
CA THR A 100 6.36 23.65 8.05
C THR A 100 5.25 22.73 7.58
N ALA A 101 4.60 22.02 8.52
CA ALA A 101 3.47 21.15 8.19
C ALA A 101 2.37 21.94 7.45
N THR A 102 2.03 21.46 6.25
CA THR A 102 1.11 22.15 5.34
C THR A 102 0.43 21.17 4.39
N THR A 103 -0.63 21.64 3.72
CA THR A 103 -1.25 20.91 2.62
C THR A 103 -0.70 21.42 1.30
N VAL A 104 -0.19 20.52 0.48
CA VAL A 104 0.10 20.75 -0.94
C VAL A 104 -1.11 20.29 -1.73
N GLU A 105 -1.72 21.19 -2.51
CA GLU A 105 -2.93 20.90 -3.29
C GLU A 105 -2.69 21.12 -4.78
N VAL A 106 -3.29 20.27 -5.61
CA VAL A 106 -3.19 20.35 -7.07
C VAL A 106 -4.60 20.38 -7.65
N PHE A 107 -4.95 21.48 -8.27
CA PHE A 107 -6.17 21.64 -9.03
C PHE A 107 -5.92 21.28 -10.49
N TYR A 108 -6.93 20.78 -11.17
CA TYR A 108 -6.83 20.41 -12.58
C TYR A 108 -8.05 20.89 -13.37
N VAL A 109 -7.82 21.11 -14.65
CA VAL A 109 -8.85 21.37 -15.67
C VAL A 109 -8.73 20.29 -16.72
N THR A 110 -9.86 19.75 -17.17
CA THR A 110 -9.94 18.77 -18.26
C THR A 110 -10.48 19.41 -19.54
N GLU A 111 -10.60 18.63 -20.62
CA GLU A 111 -11.08 19.17 -21.90
C GLU A 111 -12.49 19.75 -21.82
N SER A 112 -13.37 19.18 -21.01
CA SER A 112 -14.74 19.68 -20.78
C SER A 112 -14.81 20.86 -19.80
N GLY A 113 -13.74 21.16 -19.06
CA GLY A 113 -13.66 22.22 -18.08
C GLY A 113 -13.01 23.49 -18.62
N SER A 114 -13.28 24.63 -17.99
CA SER A 114 -12.67 25.92 -18.35
C SER A 114 -11.99 26.66 -17.21
N THR A 115 -12.23 26.25 -15.97
CA THR A 115 -11.73 26.92 -14.77
C THR A 115 -11.35 25.92 -13.68
N PHE A 116 -10.46 26.34 -12.77
CA PHE A 116 -10.16 25.59 -11.56
C PHE A 116 -11.32 25.69 -10.59
N VAL A 117 -11.79 24.55 -10.09
CA VAL A 117 -12.87 24.47 -9.10
C VAL A 117 -12.48 23.53 -7.97
N GLN A 118 -12.99 23.79 -6.76
CA GLN A 118 -12.57 23.08 -5.54
C GLN A 118 -12.81 21.56 -5.59
N ASN A 119 -13.84 21.10 -6.29
CA ASN A 119 -14.11 19.67 -6.43
C ASN A 119 -13.25 18.97 -7.51
N GLN A 120 -12.40 19.71 -8.20
CA GLN A 120 -11.43 19.19 -9.16
C GLN A 120 -10.01 19.44 -8.63
N SER A 121 -9.75 18.94 -7.44
CA SER A 121 -8.43 19.01 -6.82
C SER A 121 -8.08 17.72 -6.08
N PHE A 122 -6.82 17.51 -5.85
CA PHE A 122 -6.30 16.50 -4.95
C PHE A 122 -5.12 17.07 -4.17
N GLY A 123 -5.00 16.71 -2.90
CA GLY A 123 -3.97 17.24 -2.03
C GLY A 123 -3.47 16.24 -1.02
N VAL A 124 -2.33 16.57 -0.45
CA VAL A 124 -1.66 15.78 0.59
C VAL A 124 -1.15 16.70 1.69
N MET A 125 -1.17 16.22 2.92
CA MET A 125 -0.48 16.86 4.03
C MET A 125 0.97 16.39 4.05
N LEU A 126 1.90 17.35 4.09
CA LEU A 126 3.33 17.12 4.25
C LEU A 126 3.83 17.80 5.53
N THR A 127 4.88 17.27 6.10
CA THR A 127 5.61 17.85 7.24
C THR A 127 7.10 17.96 6.89
N PRO A 128 7.89 18.73 7.65
CA PRO A 128 9.34 18.82 7.40
C PRO A 128 10.08 17.48 7.40
N GLU A 129 9.50 16.47 8.07
CA GLU A 129 10.09 15.11 8.17
C GLU A 129 9.62 14.18 7.03
N THR A 130 8.65 14.61 6.22
CA THR A 130 8.12 13.82 5.11
C THR A 130 8.49 14.45 3.78
N ASP A 131 8.99 13.65 2.86
CA ASP A 131 9.38 14.05 1.50
C ASP A 131 8.33 13.68 0.44
N SER A 132 7.30 12.95 0.82
CA SER A 132 6.21 12.58 -0.09
C SER A 132 4.97 12.08 0.65
N ALA A 133 3.81 12.24 0.01
CA ALA A 133 2.57 11.60 0.44
C ALA A 133 1.70 11.20 -0.77
N ILE A 134 0.81 10.23 -0.54
CA ILE A 134 -0.04 9.65 -1.59
C ILE A 134 -1.50 9.95 -1.29
N CYS A 135 -2.24 10.39 -2.32
CA CYS A 135 -3.69 10.51 -2.28
C CYS A 135 -4.37 9.63 -3.33
N THR A 136 -5.58 9.18 -3.02
CA THR A 136 -6.43 8.45 -3.96
C THR A 136 -7.18 9.44 -4.86
N LEU A 137 -7.32 9.08 -6.13
CA LEU A 137 -8.15 9.83 -7.08
C LEU A 137 -9.57 9.27 -7.18
N ARG A 138 -9.91 8.30 -6.35
CA ARG A 138 -11.24 7.69 -6.38
C ARG A 138 -12.34 8.71 -6.07
N GLY A 139 -13.25 8.89 -7.00
CA GLY A 139 -14.37 9.83 -6.87
C GLY A 139 -14.06 11.24 -7.37
N GLN A 140 -12.86 11.49 -7.89
CA GLN A 140 -12.52 12.74 -8.55
C GLN A 140 -13.25 12.82 -9.91
N PRO A 141 -13.90 13.96 -10.23
CA PRO A 141 -14.66 14.10 -11.46
C PRO A 141 -13.75 14.25 -12.69
N HIS A 142 -14.26 13.85 -13.84
CA HIS A 142 -13.68 14.10 -15.18
C HIS A 142 -12.24 13.59 -15.41
N LEU A 143 -11.75 12.66 -14.59
CA LEU A 143 -10.40 12.07 -14.79
C LEU A 143 -10.35 10.99 -15.88
N ASP A 144 -11.44 10.71 -16.54
CA ASP A 144 -11.51 9.96 -17.80
C ASP A 144 -11.05 10.78 -19.03
N GLU A 145 -11.01 12.12 -18.88
CA GLU A 145 -10.50 13.05 -19.87
C GLU A 145 -9.03 13.43 -19.62
N PRO A 146 -8.29 13.91 -20.63
CA PRO A 146 -6.97 14.50 -20.44
C PRO A 146 -7.02 15.76 -19.58
N ILE A 147 -6.07 15.93 -18.69
CA ILE A 147 -5.86 17.19 -17.98
C ILE A 147 -5.21 18.20 -18.93
N THR A 148 -5.82 19.35 -19.07
CA THR A 148 -5.38 20.44 -19.96
C THR A 148 -4.69 21.58 -19.23
N ALA A 149 -4.94 21.74 -17.93
CA ALA A 149 -4.24 22.71 -17.09
C ALA A 149 -4.08 22.21 -15.65
N LEU A 150 -3.02 22.65 -14.99
CA LEU A 150 -2.76 22.42 -13.57
C LEU A 150 -2.52 23.74 -12.85
N ARG A 151 -3.01 23.82 -11.62
CA ARG A 151 -2.61 24.79 -10.60
C ARG A 151 -2.08 24.02 -9.40
N ILE A 152 -0.95 24.44 -8.88
CA ILE A 152 -0.34 23.83 -7.71
C ILE A 152 -0.25 24.89 -6.62
N ASP A 153 -0.85 24.59 -5.48
CA ASP A 153 -0.80 25.39 -4.27
C ASP A 153 0.21 24.71 -3.32
N PRO A 154 1.43 25.25 -3.19
CA PRO A 154 2.52 24.57 -2.49
C PRO A 154 2.32 24.54 -0.97
N ALA A 155 1.48 25.43 -0.44
CA ALA A 155 1.10 25.47 0.96
C ALA A 155 -0.22 26.22 1.13
N ASN A 156 -0.93 25.92 2.22
CA ASN A 156 -2.17 26.60 2.61
C ASN A 156 -1.95 27.72 3.65
N THR A 157 -0.70 28.15 3.84
CA THR A 157 -0.32 29.23 4.77
C THR A 157 0.89 30.00 4.24
N THR A 158 1.19 31.11 4.87
CA THR A 158 2.28 32.01 4.48
C THR A 158 3.62 31.61 5.08
N ASN A 159 4.72 32.13 4.49
CA ASN A 159 6.09 31.92 4.95
C ASN A 159 6.54 30.44 5.01
N VAL A 160 6.00 29.62 4.15
CA VAL A 160 6.45 28.23 3.98
C VAL A 160 7.45 28.19 2.84
N SER A 161 8.68 27.76 3.13
CA SER A 161 9.63 27.39 2.10
C SER A 161 9.25 26.02 1.56
N PHE A 162 9.27 25.87 0.25
CA PHE A 162 8.92 24.62 -0.41
C PHE A 162 9.89 24.26 -1.53
N GLU A 163 10.00 22.97 -1.80
CA GLU A 163 10.61 22.40 -3.00
C GLU A 163 9.71 21.29 -3.53
N ILE A 164 9.08 21.49 -4.68
CA ILE A 164 8.28 20.45 -5.36
C ILE A 164 9.21 19.63 -6.25
N LEU A 165 9.41 18.37 -5.87
CA LEU A 165 10.29 17.43 -6.56
C LEU A 165 9.60 16.75 -7.75
N GLY A 166 8.27 16.66 -7.72
CA GLY A 166 7.49 16.06 -8.80
C GLY A 166 6.17 15.45 -8.33
N ILE A 167 5.37 15.08 -9.31
CA ILE A 167 4.08 14.44 -9.10
C ILE A 167 4.10 13.10 -9.86
N ASP A 168 3.97 11.98 -9.14
CA ASP A 168 3.92 10.66 -9.72
C ASP A 168 2.46 10.22 -9.90
N LEU A 169 2.09 9.91 -11.12
CA LEU A 169 0.81 9.29 -11.48
C LEU A 169 0.96 7.79 -11.28
N MET A 170 0.17 7.23 -10.38
CA MET A 170 0.34 5.85 -9.91
C MET A 170 -0.90 5.00 -10.17
N LYS A 171 -0.67 3.73 -10.32
CA LYS A 171 -1.71 2.71 -10.45
C LYS A 171 -1.64 1.76 -9.26
N ASP A 172 -2.79 1.27 -8.82
CA ASP A 172 -2.83 0.13 -7.92
C ASP A 172 -2.03 -1.01 -8.55
N SER A 173 -1.14 -1.61 -7.76
CA SER A 173 -0.61 -2.93 -8.09
C SER A 173 -1.81 -3.84 -8.35
N LYS A 174 -1.64 -4.80 -9.25
CA LYS A 174 -2.67 -5.83 -9.44
C LYS A 174 -3.03 -6.38 -8.07
N LYS A 175 -4.30 -6.27 -7.68
CA LYS A 175 -4.76 -6.80 -6.39
C LYS A 175 -4.30 -8.24 -6.29
N PRO A 176 -3.72 -8.64 -5.15
CA PRO A 176 -3.44 -10.04 -4.91
C PRO A 176 -4.72 -10.85 -5.12
N GLU A 177 -4.63 -11.92 -5.90
CA GLU A 177 -5.73 -12.86 -6.09
C GLU A 177 -5.39 -14.12 -5.32
N PHE A 178 -6.29 -14.54 -4.44
CA PHE A 178 -6.19 -15.82 -3.77
C PHE A 178 -7.40 -16.69 -4.11
N LEU A 179 -7.14 -17.85 -4.68
CA LEU A 179 -8.13 -18.88 -4.96
C LEU A 179 -7.88 -20.08 -4.03
N LEU A 180 -8.92 -20.51 -3.34
CA LEU A 180 -8.91 -21.72 -2.53
C LEU A 180 -9.96 -22.69 -3.09
N ASP A 181 -9.53 -23.85 -3.56
CA ASP A 181 -10.36 -24.85 -4.23
C ASP A 181 -11.21 -24.25 -5.37
N GLY A 182 -10.63 -23.29 -6.11
CA GLY A 182 -11.28 -22.56 -7.20
C GLY A 182 -12.10 -21.33 -6.79
N GLU A 183 -12.37 -21.14 -5.51
CA GLU A 183 -13.19 -20.04 -5.00
C GLU A 183 -12.33 -18.82 -4.63
N PRO A 184 -12.67 -17.61 -5.11
CA PRO A 184 -11.96 -16.39 -4.74
C PRO A 184 -12.07 -16.10 -3.23
N GLN A 185 -10.95 -15.72 -2.63
CA GLN A 185 -10.89 -15.38 -1.21
C GLN A 185 -10.56 -13.90 -1.01
N PRO A 186 -11.16 -13.23 -0.02
CA PRO A 186 -10.79 -11.88 0.33
C PRO A 186 -9.41 -11.89 0.98
N ILE A 187 -8.41 -11.36 0.27
CA ILE A 187 -7.05 -11.18 0.79
C ILE A 187 -6.60 -9.75 0.52
N ASN A 188 -6.04 -9.10 1.54
CA ASN A 188 -5.61 -7.70 1.46
C ASN A 188 -4.09 -7.55 1.22
N PHE A 189 -3.33 -8.65 1.21
CA PHE A 189 -1.87 -8.66 1.05
C PHE A 189 -1.44 -9.83 0.17
N GLY A 190 -0.40 -9.58 -0.61
CA GLY A 190 0.17 -10.56 -1.51
C GLY A 190 1.16 -11.50 -0.83
N CYS A 191 1.40 -12.63 -1.48
CA CYS A 191 2.54 -13.46 -1.16
C CYS A 191 3.84 -12.77 -1.60
N GLU A 192 4.95 -13.18 -1.00
CA GLU A 192 6.31 -12.80 -1.39
C GLU A 192 7.09 -14.04 -1.79
N GLU A 193 7.95 -13.91 -2.80
CA GLU A 193 8.96 -14.92 -3.10
C GLU A 193 10.30 -14.47 -2.50
N ARG A 194 10.89 -15.34 -1.68
CA ARG A 194 12.19 -15.08 -1.05
C ARG A 194 12.97 -16.39 -0.93
N ASP A 195 14.17 -16.42 -1.48
CA ASP A 195 15.10 -17.55 -1.39
C ASP A 195 14.47 -18.92 -1.77
N GLY A 196 13.61 -18.89 -2.79
CA GLY A 196 12.93 -20.11 -3.30
C GLY A 196 11.70 -20.52 -2.51
N TYR A 197 11.25 -19.70 -1.55
CA TYR A 197 10.02 -19.92 -0.79
C TYR A 197 8.96 -18.89 -1.16
N THR A 198 7.70 -19.37 -1.23
CA THR A 198 6.51 -18.55 -1.31
C THR A 198 6.02 -18.25 0.09
N LEU A 199 6.21 -17.03 0.56
CA LEU A 199 5.80 -16.57 1.88
C LEU A 199 4.36 -16.08 1.83
N PHE A 200 3.51 -16.69 2.64
CA PHE A 200 2.08 -16.41 2.73
C PHE A 200 1.78 -15.68 4.04
N PRO A 201 1.09 -14.52 4.01
CA PRO A 201 0.70 -13.80 5.22
C PRO A 201 -0.39 -14.58 5.95
N PHE A 202 -0.04 -15.08 7.12
CA PHE A 202 -0.97 -15.87 7.92
C PHE A 202 -1.92 -14.95 8.69
N ASN A 203 -3.21 -15.24 8.48
CA ASN A 203 -4.29 -14.67 9.27
C ASN A 203 -5.04 -15.82 9.97
N PRO A 204 -5.20 -15.79 11.30
CA PRO A 204 -5.89 -16.85 12.06
C PRO A 204 -7.32 -17.13 11.59
N TYR A 205 -7.99 -16.14 11.02
CA TYR A 205 -9.34 -16.29 10.45
C TYR A 205 -9.33 -16.73 8.99
N HIS A 206 -8.16 -17.12 8.49
CA HIS A 206 -8.03 -17.51 7.11
C HIS A 206 -8.79 -18.82 6.85
N VAL A 207 -9.62 -18.82 5.84
CA VAL A 207 -10.42 -19.99 5.45
C VAL A 207 -9.58 -21.24 5.20
N LEU A 208 -8.30 -21.09 4.83
CA LEU A 208 -7.36 -22.19 4.64
C LEU A 208 -7.22 -23.05 5.89
N VAL A 209 -7.15 -22.47 7.08
CA VAL A 209 -7.07 -23.19 8.37
C VAL A 209 -8.26 -24.11 8.53
N TYR A 210 -9.46 -23.63 8.25
CA TYR A 210 -10.70 -24.41 8.35
C TYR A 210 -10.81 -25.47 7.26
N ARG A 211 -10.40 -25.15 6.03
CA ARG A 211 -10.44 -26.09 4.91
C ARG A 211 -9.48 -27.27 5.10
N LEU A 212 -8.33 -27.02 5.70
CA LEU A 212 -7.35 -28.06 6.03
C LEU A 212 -7.67 -28.77 7.36
N GLY A 213 -8.68 -28.33 8.11
CA GLY A 213 -9.01 -28.88 9.43
C GLY A 213 -7.89 -28.67 10.44
N LEU A 214 -7.18 -27.55 10.35
CA LEU A 214 -6.09 -27.23 11.25
C LEU A 214 -6.60 -26.53 12.51
N TYR A 215 -5.96 -26.86 13.62
CA TYR A 215 -5.96 -26.06 14.83
C TYR A 215 -4.68 -25.25 14.86
N TYR A 216 -4.73 -24.06 15.42
CA TYR A 216 -3.53 -23.23 15.61
C TYR A 216 -3.51 -22.65 17.02
N GLU A 217 -2.30 -22.39 17.51
CA GLU A 217 -2.06 -21.72 18.78
C GLU A 217 -0.91 -20.73 18.63
N TYR A 218 -1.06 -19.54 19.19
CA TYR A 218 0.00 -18.54 19.26
C TYR A 218 0.36 -18.24 20.70
N ILE A 219 1.59 -18.55 21.11
CA ILE A 219 2.15 -18.27 22.44
C ILE A 219 3.03 -17.04 22.34
N ALA A 220 2.48 -15.88 22.70
CA ALA A 220 3.15 -14.59 22.54
C ALA A 220 4.44 -14.46 23.37
N SER A 221 4.50 -15.05 24.58
CA SER A 221 5.70 -15.04 25.44
C SER A 221 6.88 -15.79 24.83
N GLU A 222 6.61 -16.74 23.94
CA GLU A 222 7.62 -17.58 23.30
C GLU A 222 7.80 -17.25 21.81
N ASN A 223 7.02 -16.30 21.27
CA ASN A 223 6.94 -16.01 19.83
C ASN A 223 6.69 -17.26 18.97
N LYS A 224 5.93 -18.23 19.52
CA LYS A 224 5.63 -19.49 18.82
C LYS A 224 4.26 -19.47 18.21
N LEU A 225 4.19 -19.86 16.93
CA LEU A 225 2.96 -20.12 16.19
C LEU A 225 2.92 -21.58 15.80
N SER A 226 1.95 -22.31 16.32
CA SER A 226 1.80 -23.76 16.16
C SER A 226 0.57 -24.07 15.33
N PHE A 227 0.68 -25.08 14.47
CA PHE A 227 -0.40 -25.68 13.71
C PHE A 227 -0.48 -27.16 13.95
N PHE A 228 -1.70 -27.67 14.08
CA PHE A 228 -1.95 -29.07 14.36
C PHE A 228 -3.07 -29.59 13.45
N SER A 229 -2.87 -30.76 12.90
CA SER A 229 -3.91 -31.59 12.31
C SER A 229 -3.98 -32.93 13.08
N LYS A 230 -4.87 -33.83 12.65
CA LYS A 230 -4.95 -35.19 13.25
C LYS A 230 -3.62 -35.93 13.20
N ASN A 231 -2.82 -35.72 12.15
CA ASN A 231 -1.65 -36.54 11.84
C ASN A 231 -0.36 -35.75 11.72
N ALA A 232 -0.40 -34.42 11.85
CA ALA A 232 0.78 -33.60 11.63
C ALA A 232 0.79 -32.36 12.54
N SER A 233 1.99 -31.90 12.89
CA SER A 233 2.20 -30.66 13.64
C SER A 233 3.34 -29.84 13.04
N LEU A 234 3.20 -28.53 13.13
CA LEU A 234 4.18 -27.58 12.64
C LEU A 234 4.26 -26.39 13.58
N VAL A 235 5.44 -26.14 14.14
CA VAL A 235 5.67 -25.05 15.09
C VAL A 235 6.74 -24.12 14.55
N PHE A 236 6.40 -22.85 14.37
CA PHE A 236 7.32 -21.78 13.99
C PHE A 236 7.72 -20.99 15.22
N THR A 237 8.98 -20.58 15.28
CA THR A 237 9.45 -19.52 16.19
C THR A 237 9.59 -18.25 15.36
N LEU A 238 8.73 -17.24 15.60
CA LEU A 238 8.75 -15.98 14.85
C LEU A 238 10.07 -15.23 15.09
N GLY A 239 10.62 -14.66 14.01
CA GLY A 239 11.95 -14.05 14.01
C GLY A 239 13.10 -15.06 13.91
N SER A 240 12.81 -16.37 13.80
CA SER A 240 13.81 -17.42 13.79
C SER A 240 13.72 -18.31 12.55
N ARG A 241 14.81 -18.95 12.21
CA ARG A 241 14.88 -20.01 11.20
C ARG A 241 14.48 -21.38 11.76
N ARG A 242 14.24 -21.50 13.07
CA ARG A 242 13.88 -22.76 13.71
C ARG A 242 12.41 -23.10 13.48
N VAL A 243 12.17 -24.33 13.10
CA VAL A 243 10.83 -24.91 12.95
C VAL A 243 10.83 -26.32 13.52
N ILE A 244 9.71 -26.73 14.11
CA ILE A 244 9.50 -28.11 14.57
C ILE A 244 8.42 -28.73 13.69
N VAL A 245 8.75 -29.82 13.02
CA VAL A 245 7.86 -30.59 12.16
C VAL A 245 7.66 -31.97 12.78
N ASN A 246 6.43 -32.27 13.20
CA ASN A 246 6.10 -33.57 13.84
C ASN A 246 7.02 -33.93 15.03
N GLY A 247 7.40 -32.90 15.82
CA GLY A 247 8.33 -33.07 16.97
C GLY A 247 9.81 -32.98 16.63
N GLU A 248 10.20 -32.99 15.36
CA GLU A 248 11.59 -32.87 14.92
C GLU A 248 11.98 -31.42 14.61
N GLN A 249 13.07 -30.95 15.18
CA GLN A 249 13.58 -29.62 14.90
C GLN A 249 14.30 -29.59 13.55
N ARG A 250 13.96 -28.57 12.74
CA ARG A 250 14.60 -28.26 11.44
C ARG A 250 15.00 -26.80 11.37
N LEU A 251 15.89 -26.47 10.43
CA LEU A 251 16.27 -25.09 10.13
C LEU A 251 15.81 -24.74 8.72
N LEU A 252 15.07 -23.65 8.63
CA LEU A 252 14.73 -23.04 7.35
C LEU A 252 15.92 -22.22 6.82
N PRO A 253 16.06 -22.02 5.51
CA PRO A 253 17.05 -21.11 4.94
C PRO A 253 16.73 -19.65 5.28
N ILE A 254 15.46 -19.31 5.53
CA ILE A 254 14.97 -17.98 5.86
C ILE A 254 14.29 -17.95 7.23
N PRO A 255 14.33 -16.83 7.98
CA PRO A 255 13.55 -16.69 9.21
C PRO A 255 12.06 -16.50 8.89
N VAL A 256 11.18 -16.95 9.78
CA VAL A 256 9.75 -16.66 9.73
C VAL A 256 9.50 -15.32 10.40
N GLU A 257 9.39 -14.27 9.62
CA GLU A 257 9.23 -12.89 10.08
C GLU A 257 7.77 -12.46 10.07
N CYS A 258 7.46 -11.41 10.82
CA CYS A 258 6.20 -10.70 10.72
C CYS A 258 6.35 -9.49 9.80
N LYS A 259 5.47 -9.40 8.80
CA LYS A 259 5.31 -8.22 7.96
C LYS A 259 3.95 -7.62 8.20
N ASP A 260 3.90 -6.32 8.49
CA ASP A 260 2.66 -5.60 8.81
C ASP A 260 1.83 -6.28 9.91
N GLY A 261 2.51 -6.89 10.88
CA GLY A 261 1.90 -7.61 12.00
C GLY A 261 1.40 -9.02 11.69
N LEU A 262 1.63 -9.53 10.47
CA LEU A 262 1.27 -10.89 10.07
C LEU A 262 2.51 -11.77 9.92
N PRO A 263 2.51 -12.97 10.50
CA PRO A 263 3.54 -13.97 10.22
C PRO A 263 3.54 -14.36 8.74
N MET A 264 4.71 -14.30 8.11
CA MET A 264 4.92 -14.71 6.73
C MET A 264 5.38 -16.18 6.69
N LEU A 265 4.45 -17.08 6.38
CA LEU A 265 4.67 -18.53 6.47
C LEU A 265 5.09 -19.13 5.12
N PRO A 266 6.11 -20.00 5.08
CA PRO A 266 6.53 -20.68 3.86
C PRO A 266 5.49 -21.72 3.43
N LEU A 267 4.84 -21.50 2.29
CA LEU A 267 3.78 -22.37 1.76
C LEU A 267 4.31 -23.77 1.39
N GLU A 268 5.55 -23.86 0.92
CA GLU A 268 6.20 -25.13 0.59
C GLU A 268 6.18 -26.07 1.79
N LEU A 269 6.65 -25.58 2.94
CA LEU A 269 6.68 -26.39 4.16
C LEU A 269 5.28 -26.72 4.67
N MET A 270 4.35 -25.77 4.63
CA MET A 270 2.96 -26.02 5.03
C MET A 270 2.29 -27.04 4.09
N SER A 271 2.55 -26.93 2.80
CA SER A 271 2.07 -27.89 1.78
C SER A 271 2.59 -29.30 2.05
N ASP A 272 3.89 -29.43 2.32
CA ASP A 272 4.53 -30.73 2.60
C ASP A 272 3.98 -31.37 3.87
N VAL A 273 3.75 -30.58 4.92
CA VAL A 273 3.30 -31.08 6.22
C VAL A 273 1.81 -31.40 6.23
N PHE A 274 0.98 -30.60 5.60
CA PHE A 274 -0.48 -30.69 5.67
C PHE A 274 -1.15 -31.23 4.39
N GLY A 275 -0.36 -31.52 3.35
CA GLY A 275 -0.80 -32.30 2.17
C GLY A 275 -1.69 -31.53 1.20
N PHE A 276 -1.63 -30.21 1.14
CA PHE A 276 -2.29 -29.45 0.09
C PHE A 276 -1.33 -29.13 -1.07
N LYS A 277 -1.88 -28.68 -2.20
CA LYS A 277 -1.10 -28.20 -3.34
C LYS A 277 -1.28 -26.71 -3.52
N PHE A 278 -0.25 -26.01 -3.98
CA PHE A 278 -0.36 -24.62 -4.32
C PHE A 278 0.39 -24.27 -5.60
N LYS A 279 0.01 -23.17 -6.21
CA LYS A 279 0.70 -22.54 -7.32
C LYS A 279 0.67 -21.03 -7.10
N TYR A 280 1.84 -20.43 -7.10
CA TYR A 280 1.97 -18.96 -7.05
C TYR A 280 2.55 -18.45 -8.37
N LYS A 281 1.93 -17.43 -8.90
CA LYS A 281 2.44 -16.60 -10.00
C LYS A 281 1.93 -15.20 -9.76
N ALA A 282 2.80 -14.34 -9.26
CA ALA A 282 2.43 -12.98 -8.83
C ALA A 282 1.50 -12.27 -9.83
N PRO A 283 0.41 -11.68 -9.39
CA PRO A 283 -0.03 -11.57 -8.00
C PRO A 283 -1.02 -12.67 -7.55
N LYS A 284 -1.11 -13.80 -8.24
CA LYS A 284 -2.14 -14.83 -8.05
C LYS A 284 -1.58 -16.05 -7.31
N LEU A 285 -2.23 -16.38 -6.17
CA LEU A 285 -2.05 -17.62 -5.43
C LEU A 285 -3.26 -18.55 -5.67
N THR A 286 -3.00 -19.80 -5.97
CA THR A 286 -4.03 -20.85 -6.01
C THR A 286 -3.64 -21.96 -5.05
N ILE A 287 -4.54 -22.33 -4.14
CA ILE A 287 -4.37 -23.47 -3.23
C ILE A 287 -5.48 -24.48 -3.51
N THR A 288 -5.11 -25.77 -3.54
CA THR A 288 -6.03 -26.90 -3.68
C THR A 288 -5.83 -27.83 -2.51
N THR A 289 -6.88 -28.07 -1.73
CA THR A 289 -6.84 -28.84 -0.48
C THR A 289 -7.18 -30.31 -0.65
N LYS A 290 -7.54 -30.74 -1.89
CA LYS A 290 -7.93 -32.12 -2.21
C LYS A 290 -6.99 -32.73 -3.26
#